data_eaddfbdb4e774550f2885e829f161e99
#
_entry.id   eaddfbdb4e774550f2885e829f161e99
#
_cell.length_a   1.000
_cell.length_b   1.000
_cell.length_c   1.000
_cell.angle_alpha   90.00
_cell.angle_beta   90.00
_cell.angle_gamma   90.00
#
_symmetry.space_group_name_H-M   'P 1'
#
loop_
_entity.id
_entity.type
_entity.pdbx_description
1 polymer ?
#
loop_
_entity_poly.entity_id
_entity_poly.type
_entity_poly.pdbx_seq_one_letter_code
_entity_poly.pdbx_strand_id
1 'polypeptide(L)'
;MQDKNRQLIVTTMQKMANAVKRPQYSKIMDTYKNEKVVFIIDECHRSQFGDMHTRMVGGTIKKGEKTVKVNRYFRNYHIFGFTGTPIFSVNASSGGNPNLKTTAQAFGGEPNDKGEKVLPLHTYTIVNAINDGNVLPFRIDYINTIKQKENSKDKQVTAIDTEEALASPERISEVVKYILEHFDQKTMRNSYYSLKGQRVNGFNSMFAVSSIPACKK
;
A
#
# COMPACT_ATOMS: atom_id res chain seq x y z
N MET A 1 -15.81 -15.13 -17.29
CA MET A 1 -14.98 -16.34 -17.46
C MET A 1 -15.62 -17.44 -18.32
N GLN A 2 -16.92 -17.48 -18.48
CA GLN A 2 -17.56 -18.51 -19.35
C GLN A 2 -17.49 -18.15 -20.85
N ASP A 3 -17.29 -16.91 -21.19
CA ASP A 3 -17.21 -16.42 -22.56
C ASP A 3 -15.76 -16.48 -23.06
N LYS A 4 -15.43 -17.47 -23.88
CA LYS A 4 -14.10 -17.68 -24.46
C LYS A 4 -13.65 -16.55 -25.41
N ASN A 5 -14.57 -15.71 -25.85
CA ASN A 5 -14.26 -14.58 -26.73
C ASN A 5 -13.78 -13.34 -25.97
N ARG A 6 -13.87 -13.33 -24.63
CA ARG A 6 -13.40 -12.23 -23.80
C ARG A 6 -12.00 -12.51 -23.31
N GLN A 7 -11.05 -11.76 -23.83
CA GLN A 7 -9.63 -11.88 -23.45
C GLN A 7 -9.25 -11.04 -22.24
N LEU A 8 -10.08 -10.06 -21.84
CA LEU A 8 -9.83 -9.18 -20.69
C LEU A 8 -10.85 -9.41 -19.58
N ILE A 9 -10.35 -9.65 -18.39
CA ILE A 9 -11.16 -9.83 -17.17
C ILE A 9 -10.69 -8.83 -16.13
N VAL A 10 -11.56 -7.91 -15.73
CA VAL A 10 -11.31 -6.97 -14.62
C VAL A 10 -11.93 -7.52 -13.35
N THR A 11 -11.13 -7.69 -12.30
CA THR A 11 -11.56 -8.29 -11.04
C THR A 11 -10.71 -7.82 -9.87
N THR A 12 -11.10 -8.16 -8.65
CA THR A 12 -10.26 -7.96 -7.46
C THR A 12 -9.48 -9.23 -7.12
N MET A 13 -8.35 -9.10 -6.43
CA MET A 13 -7.56 -10.24 -5.95
C MET A 13 -8.39 -11.19 -5.09
N GLN A 14 -9.29 -10.66 -4.26
CA GLN A 14 -10.18 -11.44 -3.40
C GLN A 14 -11.13 -12.30 -4.22
N LYS A 15 -11.76 -11.74 -5.25
CA LYS A 15 -12.67 -12.49 -6.15
C LYS A 15 -11.92 -13.56 -6.91
N MET A 16 -10.72 -13.26 -7.42
CA MET A 16 -9.89 -14.22 -8.13
C MET A 16 -9.46 -15.37 -7.21
N ALA A 17 -8.95 -15.09 -6.02
CA ALA A 17 -8.57 -16.11 -5.05
C ALA A 17 -9.75 -16.99 -4.61
N ASN A 18 -10.95 -16.40 -4.47
CA ASN A 18 -12.17 -17.14 -4.20
C ASN A 18 -12.60 -18.02 -5.37
N ALA A 19 -12.46 -17.56 -6.60
CA ALA A 19 -12.76 -18.37 -7.79
C ALA A 19 -11.84 -19.61 -7.89
N VAL A 20 -10.55 -19.44 -7.62
CA VAL A 20 -9.58 -20.53 -7.57
C VAL A 20 -9.87 -21.54 -6.44
N LYS A 21 -10.43 -21.06 -5.31
CA LYS A 21 -10.62 -21.86 -4.10
C LYS A 21 -11.93 -22.64 -4.10
N ARG A 22 -12.99 -22.11 -4.72
CA ARG A 22 -14.35 -22.67 -4.60
C ARG A 22 -14.61 -23.78 -5.62
N PRO A 23 -15.05 -24.98 -5.19
CA PRO A 23 -15.30 -26.12 -6.09
C PRO A 23 -16.28 -25.81 -7.21
N GLN A 24 -17.28 -24.96 -6.95
CA GLN A 24 -18.29 -24.57 -7.96
C GLN A 24 -17.70 -23.88 -9.19
N TYR A 25 -16.52 -23.25 -9.06
CA TYR A 25 -15.83 -22.59 -10.17
C TYR A 25 -14.68 -23.42 -10.74
N SER A 26 -14.35 -24.58 -10.15
CA SER A 26 -13.17 -25.37 -10.51
C SER A 26 -13.15 -25.75 -11.99
N LYS A 27 -14.27 -26.20 -12.55
CA LYS A 27 -14.38 -26.59 -13.97
C LYS A 27 -14.00 -25.43 -14.91
N ILE A 28 -14.47 -24.23 -14.60
CA ILE A 28 -14.20 -23.02 -15.40
C ILE A 28 -12.75 -22.57 -15.19
N MET A 29 -12.29 -22.55 -13.94
CA MET A 29 -10.93 -22.13 -13.61
C MET A 29 -9.87 -23.10 -14.13
N ASP A 30 -10.18 -24.40 -14.15
CA ASP A 30 -9.27 -25.43 -14.64
C ASP A 30 -8.94 -25.28 -16.13
N THR A 31 -9.83 -24.67 -16.92
CA THR A 31 -9.54 -24.35 -18.33
C THR A 31 -8.39 -23.35 -18.47
N TYR A 32 -8.18 -22.48 -17.48
CA TYR A 32 -7.13 -21.47 -17.50
C TYR A 32 -5.81 -21.91 -16.85
N LYS A 33 -5.76 -23.08 -16.21
CA LYS A 33 -4.54 -23.56 -15.52
C LYS A 33 -3.31 -23.62 -16.41
N ASN A 34 -3.51 -24.03 -17.67
CA ASN A 34 -2.43 -24.25 -18.63
C ASN A 34 -2.40 -23.16 -19.72
N GLU A 35 -3.40 -22.29 -19.74
CA GLU A 35 -3.43 -21.17 -20.68
C GLU A 35 -2.39 -20.12 -20.28
N LYS A 36 -1.96 -19.33 -21.25
CA LYS A 36 -1.10 -18.18 -21.00
C LYS A 36 -1.93 -17.05 -20.38
N VAL A 37 -1.69 -16.80 -19.10
CA VAL A 37 -2.40 -15.77 -18.31
C VAL A 37 -1.46 -14.62 -18.01
N VAL A 38 -1.93 -13.39 -18.23
CA VAL A 38 -1.19 -12.19 -17.86
C VAL A 38 -1.97 -11.47 -16.75
N PHE A 39 -1.32 -11.27 -15.62
CA PHE A 39 -1.85 -10.49 -14.50
C PHE A 39 -1.28 -9.09 -14.56
N ILE A 40 -2.16 -8.10 -14.60
CA ILE A 40 -1.82 -6.69 -14.44
C ILE A 40 -2.44 -6.26 -13.11
N ILE A 41 -1.59 -5.94 -12.14
CA ILE A 41 -2.01 -5.65 -10.77
C ILE A 41 -1.71 -4.20 -10.45
N ASP A 42 -2.76 -3.42 -10.28
CA ASP A 42 -2.68 -2.06 -9.77
C ASP A 42 -2.56 -2.07 -8.24
N GLU A 43 -1.89 -1.07 -7.66
CA GLU A 43 -1.59 -0.99 -6.24
C GLU A 43 -0.96 -2.30 -5.71
N CYS A 44 -0.02 -2.84 -6.46
CA CYS A 44 0.50 -4.19 -6.25
C CYS A 44 1.14 -4.39 -4.87
N HIS A 45 1.62 -3.32 -4.21
CA HIS A 45 2.10 -3.35 -2.84
C HIS A 45 1.06 -3.87 -1.83
N ARG A 46 -0.25 -3.67 -2.11
CA ARG A 46 -1.34 -4.15 -1.24
C ARG A 46 -1.63 -5.64 -1.43
N SER A 47 -1.30 -6.19 -2.59
CA SER A 47 -1.64 -7.56 -2.98
C SER A 47 -0.45 -8.52 -2.99
N GLN A 48 0.77 -8.01 -2.82
CA GLN A 48 2.00 -8.82 -2.87
C GLN A 48 2.19 -9.75 -1.66
N PHE A 49 1.37 -9.56 -0.61
CA PHE A 49 1.43 -10.32 0.61
C PHE A 49 0.17 -11.14 0.84
N GLY A 50 0.37 -12.29 1.48
CA GLY A 50 -0.69 -13.11 2.01
C GLY A 50 -1.10 -14.29 1.15
N ASP A 51 -2.03 -15.04 1.71
CA ASP A 51 -2.51 -16.31 1.19
C ASP A 51 -3.10 -16.23 -0.21
N MET A 52 -3.70 -15.10 -0.56
CA MET A 52 -4.36 -14.91 -1.85
C MET A 52 -3.36 -14.93 -3.00
N HIS A 53 -2.30 -14.15 -2.89
CA HIS A 53 -1.23 -14.12 -3.89
C HIS A 53 -0.54 -15.49 -3.98
N THR A 54 -0.19 -16.08 -2.83
CA THR A 54 0.47 -17.37 -2.76
C THR A 54 -0.37 -18.50 -3.40
N ARG A 55 -1.70 -18.46 -3.30
CA ARG A 55 -2.57 -19.45 -3.94
C ARG A 55 -2.58 -19.34 -5.46
N MET A 56 -2.40 -18.16 -6.00
CA MET A 56 -2.39 -17.96 -7.45
C MET A 56 -1.05 -18.37 -8.07
N VAL A 57 0.05 -17.95 -7.44
CA VAL A 57 1.40 -18.08 -8.03
C VAL A 57 2.28 -19.13 -7.36
N GLY A 58 1.82 -19.73 -6.27
CA GLY A 58 2.57 -20.69 -5.47
C GLY A 58 3.42 -20.05 -4.39
N GLY A 59 3.96 -20.85 -3.51
CA GLY A 59 4.79 -20.42 -2.40
C GLY A 59 4.47 -21.15 -1.10
N THR A 60 4.63 -20.48 0.03
CA THR A 60 4.36 -21.04 1.36
C THR A 60 3.37 -20.19 2.14
N ILE A 61 2.48 -20.86 2.88
CA ILE A 61 1.51 -20.21 3.77
C ILE A 61 1.76 -20.71 5.18
N LYS A 62 1.79 -19.80 6.15
CA LYS A 62 1.79 -20.17 7.57
C LYS A 62 0.38 -20.45 8.06
N LYS A 63 0.18 -21.60 8.69
CA LYS A 63 -1.05 -21.97 9.41
C LYS A 63 -0.68 -22.31 10.86
N GLY A 64 -0.81 -21.33 11.75
CA GLY A 64 -0.26 -21.42 13.10
C GLY A 64 1.27 -21.59 13.04
N GLU A 65 1.80 -22.60 13.73
CA GLU A 65 3.24 -22.93 13.73
C GLU A 65 3.71 -23.68 12.47
N LYS A 66 2.79 -24.21 11.68
CA LYS A 66 3.11 -25.03 10.49
C LYS A 66 3.23 -24.17 9.25
N THR A 67 4.27 -24.46 8.45
CA THR A 67 4.44 -23.90 7.11
C THR A 67 3.96 -24.91 6.08
N VAL A 68 2.99 -24.51 5.25
CA VAL A 68 2.39 -25.37 4.21
C VAL A 68 2.81 -24.84 2.84
N LYS A 69 3.38 -25.72 2.03
CA LYS A 69 3.69 -25.41 0.62
C LYS A 69 2.40 -25.42 -0.19
N VAL A 70 2.19 -24.37 -0.96
CA VAL A 70 1.05 -24.23 -1.87
C VAL A 70 1.55 -24.24 -3.30
N ASN A 71 1.05 -25.17 -4.09
CA ASN A 71 1.37 -25.21 -5.51
C ASN A 71 0.69 -24.06 -6.24
N ARG A 72 1.40 -23.50 -7.23
CA ARG A 72 0.82 -22.47 -8.10
C ARG A 72 -0.39 -23.03 -8.85
N TYR A 73 -1.44 -22.22 -8.93
CA TYR A 73 -2.64 -22.60 -9.66
C TYR A 73 -2.45 -22.43 -11.17
N PHE A 74 -1.99 -21.25 -11.60
CA PHE A 74 -1.69 -20.95 -13.00
C PHE A 74 -0.27 -21.41 -13.32
N ARG A 75 -0.11 -22.26 -14.33
CA ARG A 75 1.19 -22.86 -14.70
C ARG A 75 2.00 -21.98 -15.63
N ASN A 76 1.32 -21.29 -16.54
CA ASN A 76 1.91 -20.42 -17.55
C ASN A 76 1.37 -18.99 -17.37
N TYR A 77 2.10 -18.14 -16.64
CA TYR A 77 1.64 -16.80 -16.34
C TYR A 77 2.78 -15.78 -16.31
N HIS A 78 2.41 -14.52 -16.56
CA HIS A 78 3.25 -13.36 -16.29
C HIS A 78 2.52 -12.42 -15.32
N ILE A 79 3.27 -11.73 -14.47
CA ILE A 79 2.74 -10.72 -13.54
C ILE A 79 3.45 -9.40 -13.79
N PHE A 80 2.66 -8.34 -13.98
CA PHE A 80 3.10 -6.96 -13.98
C PHE A 80 2.43 -6.23 -12.82
N GLY A 81 3.24 -5.67 -11.91
CA GLY A 81 2.78 -4.89 -10.77
C GLY A 81 3.01 -3.41 -11.00
N PHE A 82 1.99 -2.60 -10.78
CA PHE A 82 2.05 -1.15 -10.78
C PHE A 82 1.81 -0.62 -9.37
N THR A 83 2.59 0.34 -8.93
CA THR A 83 2.39 0.97 -7.62
C THR A 83 3.05 2.34 -7.54
N GLY A 84 2.36 3.28 -6.91
CA GLY A 84 2.94 4.59 -6.53
C GLY A 84 3.72 4.55 -5.22
N THR A 85 3.55 3.47 -4.41
CA THR A 85 4.15 3.34 -3.07
C THR A 85 4.80 1.98 -2.87
N PRO A 86 5.94 1.72 -3.53
CA PRO A 86 6.64 0.45 -3.37
C PRO A 86 7.15 0.27 -1.94
N ILE A 87 7.14 -0.96 -1.45
CA ILE A 87 7.69 -1.30 -0.14
C ILE A 87 9.19 -1.52 -0.26
N PHE A 88 9.95 -0.67 0.37
CA PHE A 88 11.41 -0.77 0.45
C PHE A 88 11.85 -1.60 1.66
N SER A 89 13.13 -2.00 1.69
CA SER A 89 13.70 -2.80 2.79
C SER A 89 13.55 -2.15 4.16
N VAL A 90 13.66 -0.83 4.24
CA VAL A 90 13.48 -0.05 5.48
C VAL A 90 12.05 -0.20 6.02
N ASN A 91 11.05 -0.22 5.15
CA ASN A 91 9.64 -0.35 5.52
C ASN A 91 9.23 -1.81 5.74
N ALA A 92 9.90 -2.76 5.10
CA ALA A 92 9.62 -4.18 5.24
C ALA A 92 10.03 -4.72 6.62
N SER A 93 11.07 -4.15 7.23
CA SER A 93 11.58 -4.58 8.54
C SER A 93 10.84 -3.99 9.74
N SER A 94 10.08 -2.91 9.56
CA SER A 94 9.42 -2.18 10.67
C SER A 94 8.15 -2.84 11.19
N GLY A 95 7.58 -3.81 10.50
CA GLY A 95 6.26 -4.39 10.84
C GLY A 95 6.28 -5.68 11.66
N GLY A 96 7.43 -6.15 12.15
CA GLY A 96 7.51 -7.39 12.94
C GLY A 96 7.06 -8.67 12.20
N ASN A 97 6.69 -8.56 10.92
CA ASN A 97 6.26 -9.70 10.11
C ASN A 97 7.42 -10.24 9.26
N PRO A 98 8.01 -11.41 9.60
CA PRO A 98 9.15 -11.97 8.89
C PRO A 98 8.84 -12.37 7.44
N ASN A 99 7.58 -12.35 7.03
CA ASN A 99 7.14 -12.66 5.67
C ASN A 99 6.91 -11.41 4.81
N LEU A 100 7.15 -10.22 5.36
CA LEU A 100 6.98 -8.96 4.63
C LEU A 100 8.14 -8.81 3.63
N LYS A 101 7.87 -9.11 2.38
CA LYS A 101 8.83 -8.93 1.28
C LYS A 101 8.78 -7.50 0.76
N THR A 102 9.91 -7.02 0.25
CA THR A 102 9.91 -5.78 -0.54
C THR A 102 9.13 -5.97 -1.84
N THR A 103 8.69 -4.88 -2.45
CA THR A 103 8.03 -4.96 -3.77
C THR A 103 8.96 -5.60 -4.81
N ALA A 104 10.25 -5.26 -4.78
CA ALA A 104 11.24 -5.88 -5.66
C ALA A 104 11.34 -7.40 -5.46
N GLN A 105 11.35 -7.88 -4.22
CA GLN A 105 11.37 -9.32 -3.93
C GLN A 105 10.08 -10.03 -4.37
N ALA A 106 8.94 -9.35 -4.31
CA ALA A 106 7.65 -9.94 -4.67
C ALA A 106 7.44 -10.02 -6.20
N PHE A 107 7.95 -9.05 -6.95
CA PHE A 107 7.74 -8.92 -8.40
C PHE A 107 9.02 -9.03 -9.22
N GLY A 108 10.17 -8.81 -8.64
CA GLY A 108 11.45 -8.81 -9.32
C GLY A 108 12.06 -10.20 -9.56
N GLY A 109 11.50 -11.26 -8.95
CA GLY A 109 12.08 -12.60 -9.02
C GLY A 109 13.34 -12.76 -8.15
N GLU A 110 13.99 -13.92 -8.28
CA GLU A 110 15.29 -14.18 -7.65
C GLU A 110 16.37 -13.30 -8.32
N PRO A 111 17.40 -12.90 -7.59
CA PRO A 111 18.57 -12.30 -8.20
C PRO A 111 19.08 -13.21 -9.34
N ASN A 112 19.57 -12.62 -10.42
CA ASN A 112 20.17 -13.42 -11.48
C ASN A 112 21.42 -14.17 -10.94
N ASP A 113 21.96 -15.11 -11.73
CA ASP A 113 23.12 -15.93 -11.34
C ASP A 113 24.37 -15.10 -10.98
N LYS A 114 24.38 -13.80 -11.31
CA LYS A 114 25.44 -12.85 -10.95
C LYS A 114 25.15 -12.08 -9.67
N GLY A 115 24.01 -12.35 -9.00
CA GLY A 115 23.58 -11.64 -7.79
C GLY A 115 23.09 -10.20 -8.04
N GLU A 116 22.87 -9.83 -9.29
CA GLU A 116 22.37 -8.51 -9.64
C GLU A 116 20.91 -8.36 -9.24
N LYS A 117 20.59 -7.26 -8.56
CA LYS A 117 19.22 -6.94 -8.15
C LYS A 117 18.34 -6.72 -9.38
N VAL A 118 17.21 -7.38 -9.42
CA VAL A 118 16.20 -7.10 -10.44
C VAL A 118 15.65 -5.70 -10.22
N LEU A 119 15.85 -4.84 -11.21
CA LEU A 119 15.37 -3.46 -11.19
C LEU A 119 13.91 -3.40 -11.67
N PRO A 120 13.14 -2.38 -11.26
CA PRO A 120 11.84 -2.10 -11.84
C PRO A 120 11.96 -1.92 -13.36
N LEU A 121 10.97 -2.41 -14.11
CA LEU A 121 10.91 -2.24 -15.57
C LEU A 121 10.83 -0.76 -15.95
N HIS A 122 10.14 0.03 -15.13
CA HIS A 122 9.99 1.47 -15.31
C HIS A 122 9.84 2.14 -13.94
N THR A 123 10.42 3.34 -13.80
CA THR A 123 10.28 4.17 -12.62
C THR A 123 9.91 5.60 -13.04
N TYR A 124 8.80 6.09 -12.50
CA TYR A 124 8.35 7.47 -12.65
C TYR A 124 8.11 8.05 -11.26
N THR A 125 9.05 8.85 -10.79
CA THR A 125 9.04 9.36 -9.41
C THR A 125 8.18 10.63 -9.30
N ILE A 126 7.83 11.00 -8.05
CA ILE A 126 7.14 12.26 -7.77
C ILE A 126 7.95 13.47 -8.28
N VAL A 127 9.27 13.41 -8.26
CA VAL A 127 10.15 14.46 -8.79
C VAL A 127 9.98 14.60 -10.30
N ASN A 128 9.95 13.46 -11.03
CA ASN A 128 9.66 13.45 -12.45
C ASN A 128 8.28 14.07 -12.74
N ALA A 129 7.27 13.66 -11.98
CA ALA A 129 5.89 14.14 -12.15
C ALA A 129 5.76 15.65 -11.88
N ILE A 130 6.49 16.20 -10.92
CA ILE A 130 6.54 17.65 -10.65
C ILE A 130 7.24 18.38 -11.81
N ASN A 131 8.39 17.88 -12.26
CA ASN A 131 9.14 18.48 -13.36
C ASN A 131 8.35 18.49 -14.68
N ASP A 132 7.57 17.45 -14.92
CA ASP A 132 6.70 17.33 -16.10
C ASP A 132 5.38 18.12 -15.95
N GLY A 133 5.15 18.77 -14.81
CA GLY A 133 3.93 19.54 -14.55
C GLY A 133 2.68 18.69 -14.33
N ASN A 134 2.83 17.37 -14.13
CA ASN A 134 1.72 16.44 -13.87
C ASN A 134 1.25 16.47 -12.41
N VAL A 135 2.11 16.90 -11.50
CA VAL A 135 1.84 17.05 -10.05
C VAL A 135 2.35 18.40 -9.61
N LEU A 136 1.56 19.10 -8.78
CA LEU A 136 1.99 20.36 -8.17
C LEU A 136 3.09 20.08 -7.13
N PRO A 137 4.06 20.98 -6.98
CA PRO A 137 5.02 20.89 -5.89
C PRO A 137 4.31 20.99 -4.54
N PHE A 138 4.83 20.27 -3.54
CA PHE A 138 4.26 20.24 -2.20
C PHE A 138 5.33 20.46 -1.15
N ARG A 139 4.89 20.90 0.02
CA ARG A 139 5.72 21.05 1.22
C ARG A 139 5.23 20.09 2.30
N ILE A 140 6.16 19.50 3.02
CA ILE A 140 5.87 18.67 4.19
C ILE A 140 6.24 19.44 5.43
N ASP A 141 5.27 19.65 6.32
CA ASP A 141 5.47 20.23 7.64
C ASP A 141 5.27 19.13 8.69
N TYR A 142 6.30 18.90 9.51
CA TYR A 142 6.24 17.95 10.62
C TYR A 142 5.88 18.72 11.90
N ILE A 143 4.78 18.29 12.56
CA ILE A 143 4.28 18.93 13.76
C ILE A 143 4.38 17.94 14.91
N ASN A 144 5.19 18.27 15.92
CA ASN A 144 5.33 17.45 17.11
C ASN A 144 4.21 17.78 18.11
N THR A 145 3.32 16.81 18.32
CA THR A 145 2.20 16.91 19.26
C THR A 145 2.48 16.16 20.59
N ILE A 146 3.66 15.56 20.73
CA ILE A 146 4.08 14.87 21.95
C ILE A 146 5.16 15.74 22.61
N LYS A 147 4.84 16.36 23.75
CA LYS A 147 5.81 17.08 24.58
C LYS A 147 6.54 16.06 25.46
N GLN A 148 7.81 15.83 25.20
CA GLN A 148 8.67 15.13 26.17
C GLN A 148 8.88 16.02 27.38
N LYS A 149 8.68 15.51 28.59
CA LYS A 149 9.10 16.21 29.81
C LYS A 149 10.62 16.33 29.81
N GLU A 150 11.13 17.53 29.94
CA GLU A 150 12.57 17.89 29.88
C GLU A 150 13.49 17.15 30.87
N ASN A 151 12.96 16.31 31.77
CA ASN A 151 13.72 15.60 32.79
C ASN A 151 13.63 14.07 32.72
N SER A 152 13.20 13.49 31.65
CA SER A 152 13.34 12.05 31.44
C SER A 152 14.75 11.73 30.94
N LYS A 153 15.70 11.50 31.91
CA LYS A 153 16.96 10.83 31.60
C LYS A 153 16.63 9.56 30.81
N ASP A 154 17.37 9.30 29.72
CA ASP A 154 17.33 8.12 28.87
C ASP A 154 17.36 6.78 29.61
N LYS A 155 16.32 6.47 30.38
CA LYS A 155 15.96 5.10 30.66
C LYS A 155 15.03 4.69 29.54
N GLN A 156 15.47 3.75 28.72
CA GLN A 156 14.65 3.01 27.78
C GLN A 156 13.28 2.73 28.45
N VAL A 157 12.29 3.52 28.14
CA VAL A 157 10.92 3.26 28.53
C VAL A 157 10.43 2.17 27.58
N THR A 158 10.82 0.95 27.88
CA THR A 158 10.29 -0.28 27.30
C THR A 158 8.86 -0.39 27.76
N ALA A 159 7.91 0.07 26.97
CA ALA A 159 6.45 -0.02 27.13
C ALA A 159 5.72 1.30 27.40
N ILE A 160 5.95 2.31 26.57
CA ILE A 160 4.83 3.21 26.27
C ILE A 160 3.99 2.47 25.24
N ASP A 161 2.74 2.15 25.58
CA ASP A 161 1.79 1.74 24.57
C ASP A 161 1.62 2.91 23.59
N THR A 162 2.33 2.79 22.46
CA THR A 162 2.38 3.85 21.45
C THR A 162 0.96 4.15 20.92
N GLU A 163 0.09 3.15 20.88
CA GLU A 163 -1.29 3.32 20.44
C GLU A 163 -2.10 4.13 21.47
N GLU A 164 -1.91 3.89 22.76
CA GLU A 164 -2.57 4.64 23.82
C GLU A 164 -2.09 6.09 23.84
N ALA A 165 -0.78 6.32 23.75
CA ALA A 165 -0.21 7.67 23.70
C ALA A 165 -0.70 8.46 22.45
N LEU A 166 -0.78 7.80 21.30
CA LEU A 166 -1.28 8.40 20.06
C LEU A 166 -2.80 8.67 20.09
N ALA A 167 -3.55 7.95 20.89
CA ALA A 167 -5.00 8.08 21.05
C ALA A 167 -5.42 8.91 22.27
N SER A 168 -4.46 9.53 22.98
CA SER A 168 -4.78 10.33 24.17
C SER A 168 -5.65 11.54 23.82
N PRO A 169 -6.65 11.88 24.66
CA PRO A 169 -7.56 13.02 24.42
C PRO A 169 -6.82 14.34 24.30
N GLU A 170 -5.77 14.54 25.09
CA GLU A 170 -4.95 15.75 25.08
C GLU A 170 -4.27 15.94 23.72
N ARG A 171 -3.67 14.88 23.18
CA ARG A 171 -3.02 14.92 21.88
C ARG A 171 -4.04 15.16 20.76
N ILE A 172 -5.20 14.50 20.81
CA ILE A 172 -6.28 14.71 19.82
C ILE A 172 -6.72 16.17 19.85
N SER A 173 -6.91 16.74 21.03
CA SER A 173 -7.28 18.16 21.20
C SER A 173 -6.24 19.10 20.60
N GLU A 174 -4.95 18.86 20.86
CA GLU A 174 -3.86 19.68 20.25
C GLU A 174 -3.82 19.57 18.72
N VAL A 175 -4.03 18.37 18.18
CA VAL A 175 -4.11 18.16 16.72
C VAL A 175 -5.28 18.92 16.11
N VAL A 176 -6.47 18.80 16.71
CA VAL A 176 -7.67 19.49 16.24
C VAL A 176 -7.50 21.01 16.32
N LYS A 177 -6.98 21.51 17.44
CA LYS A 177 -6.69 22.93 17.63
C LYS A 177 -5.74 23.45 16.55
N TYR A 178 -4.63 22.76 16.31
CA TYR A 178 -3.69 23.15 15.25
C TYR A 178 -4.35 23.18 13.87
N ILE A 179 -5.17 22.18 13.55
CA ILE A 179 -5.89 22.13 12.27
C ILE A 179 -6.80 23.35 12.13
N LEU A 180 -7.60 23.67 13.17
CA LEU A 180 -8.55 24.79 13.13
C LEU A 180 -7.83 26.14 13.01
N GLU A 181 -6.74 26.33 13.75
CA GLU A 181 -5.95 27.58 13.72
C GLU A 181 -5.30 27.85 12.36
N HIS A 182 -4.92 26.77 11.63
CA HIS A 182 -4.18 26.90 10.37
C HIS A 182 -5.01 26.57 9.13
N PHE A 183 -6.28 26.17 9.30
CA PHE A 183 -7.11 25.67 8.21
C PHE A 183 -7.23 26.67 7.05
N ASP A 184 -7.62 27.91 7.34
CA ASP A 184 -7.84 28.93 6.33
C ASP A 184 -6.54 29.27 5.58
N GLN A 185 -5.43 29.32 6.30
CA GLN A 185 -4.11 29.58 5.71
C GLN A 185 -3.65 28.41 4.83
N LYS A 186 -3.73 27.18 5.35
CA LYS A 186 -3.26 25.98 4.65
C LYS A 186 -4.11 25.62 3.44
N THR A 187 -5.40 25.84 3.52
CA THR A 187 -6.34 25.59 2.42
C THR A 187 -6.49 26.77 1.47
N MET A 188 -5.87 27.92 1.77
CA MET A 188 -6.05 29.17 1.02
C MET A 188 -7.55 29.54 0.84
N ARG A 189 -8.38 29.27 1.85
CA ARG A 189 -9.84 29.38 1.77
C ARG A 189 -10.31 30.77 1.36
N ASN A 190 -9.59 31.79 1.81
CA ASN A 190 -9.90 33.19 1.56
C ASN A 190 -9.15 33.76 0.32
N SER A 191 -8.50 32.90 -0.45
CA SER A 191 -7.73 33.26 -1.63
C SER A 191 -8.27 32.51 -2.86
N TYR A 192 -7.83 32.96 -4.04
CA TYR A 192 -8.13 32.29 -5.27
C TYR A 192 -6.87 32.06 -6.09
N TYR A 193 -6.92 31.05 -6.94
CA TYR A 193 -5.88 30.79 -7.93
C TYR A 193 -6.52 30.46 -9.29
N SER A 194 -5.75 30.56 -10.35
CA SER A 194 -6.20 30.20 -11.69
C SER A 194 -5.73 28.79 -12.02
N LEU A 195 -6.67 27.92 -12.41
CA LEU A 195 -6.38 26.58 -12.90
C LEU A 195 -6.98 26.41 -14.29
N LYS A 196 -6.14 26.23 -15.30
CA LYS A 196 -6.59 26.10 -16.71
C LYS A 196 -7.54 27.23 -17.14
N GLY A 197 -7.27 28.47 -16.71
CA GLY A 197 -8.10 29.64 -17.03
C GLY A 197 -9.36 29.81 -16.18
N GLN A 198 -9.64 28.88 -15.28
CA GLN A 198 -10.77 28.98 -14.35
C GLN A 198 -10.31 29.50 -12.98
N ARG A 199 -11.11 30.39 -12.39
CA ARG A 199 -10.89 30.88 -11.03
C ARG A 199 -11.39 29.82 -10.04
N VAL A 200 -10.51 29.34 -9.16
CA VAL A 200 -10.80 28.36 -8.12
C VAL A 200 -10.48 28.97 -6.77
N ASN A 201 -11.38 28.78 -5.80
CA ASN A 201 -11.21 29.27 -4.44
C ASN A 201 -10.79 28.14 -3.51
N GLY A 202 -9.67 28.32 -2.80
CA GLY A 202 -9.17 27.40 -1.81
C GLY A 202 -8.79 26.00 -2.34
N PHE A 203 -8.25 25.20 -1.47
CA PHE A 203 -7.90 23.81 -1.72
C PHE A 203 -8.76 22.89 -0.87
N ASN A 204 -9.07 21.70 -1.38
CA ASN A 204 -9.65 20.62 -0.57
C ASN A 204 -8.62 20.14 0.45
N SER A 205 -9.11 19.71 1.61
CA SER A 205 -8.30 19.11 2.66
C SER A 205 -8.75 17.67 2.90
N MET A 206 -7.80 16.82 3.26
CA MET A 206 -8.06 15.44 3.68
C MET A 206 -7.36 15.20 5.00
N PHE A 207 -8.12 14.79 6.01
CA PHE A 207 -7.61 14.39 7.30
C PHE A 207 -7.68 12.87 7.46
N ALA A 208 -6.53 12.23 7.50
CA ALA A 208 -6.43 10.78 7.66
C ALA A 208 -6.07 10.43 9.11
N VAL A 209 -6.76 9.46 9.67
CA VAL A 209 -6.54 8.94 11.02
C VAL A 209 -6.28 7.43 10.99
N SER A 210 -5.67 6.91 12.05
CA SER A 210 -5.21 5.51 12.12
C SER A 210 -6.34 4.48 12.07
N SER A 211 -7.55 4.83 12.55
CA SER A 211 -8.66 3.88 12.66
C SER A 211 -10.02 4.58 12.70
N ILE A 212 -11.10 3.80 12.45
CA ILE A 212 -12.47 4.29 12.61
C ILE A 212 -12.78 4.74 14.05
N PRO A 213 -12.38 4.02 15.11
CA PRO A 213 -12.52 4.52 16.48
C PRO A 213 -11.82 5.86 16.73
N ALA A 214 -10.61 6.05 16.19
CA ALA A 214 -9.89 7.32 16.32
C ALA A 214 -10.60 8.48 15.59
N CYS A 215 -11.28 8.18 14.48
CA CYS A 215 -12.05 9.18 13.74
C CYS A 215 -13.33 9.63 14.48
N LYS A 216 -13.84 8.81 15.39
CA LYS A 216 -15.06 9.09 16.17
C LYS A 216 -14.81 9.81 17.49
N LYS A 217 -13.58 9.91 17.91
CA LYS A 217 -13.14 10.70 19.09
C LYS A 217 -12.96 12.16 18.70
#